data_ec9eab09f8435858497b0ed9adf2de86
#
_entry.id   ec9eab09f8435858497b0ed9adf2de86
#
_cell.length_a   1.000
_cell.length_b   1.000
_cell.length_c   1.000
_cell.angle_alpha   90.00
_cell.angle_beta   90.00
_cell.angle_gamma   90.00
#
_symmetry.space_group_name_H-M   'P 1'
#
loop_
_entity.id
_entity.type
_entity.pdbx_description
1 polymer ?
#
loop_
_entity_poly.entity_id
_entity_poly.type
_entity_poly.pdbx_seq_one_letter_code
_entity_poly.pdbx_strand_id
1 'polypeptide(L)' 'MMIKMKKTYRIDIDCASCATKCEDAARKVDGVTDVNINFMTQKMKVEFADDADIDTIMKNVTKACKKIESDFEIEL' A
#
# COMPACT_ATOMS: atom_id res chain seq x y z
N MET A 1 -10.90 10.06 20.61
CA MET A 1 -9.55 9.56 20.28
C MET A 1 -9.57 8.78 18.99
N MET A 2 -8.80 9.22 17.99
CA MET A 2 -8.76 8.54 16.71
C MET A 2 -7.77 7.39 16.79
N ILE A 3 -8.25 6.17 16.56
CA ILE A 3 -7.39 5.00 16.52
C ILE A 3 -7.08 4.73 15.05
N LYS A 4 -5.86 5.01 14.64
CA LYS A 4 -5.42 4.70 13.29
C LYS A 4 -4.93 3.27 13.24
N MET A 5 -5.37 2.52 12.25
CA MET A 5 -4.92 1.15 12.06
C MET A 5 -3.73 1.14 11.12
N LYS A 6 -2.68 0.46 11.54
CA LYS A 6 -1.48 0.29 10.73
C LYS A 6 -1.28 -1.19 10.47
N LYS A 7 -0.96 -1.53 9.23
CA LYS A 7 -0.59 -2.90 8.88
C LYS A 7 0.63 -2.89 7.99
N THR A 8 1.48 -3.89 8.16
CA THR A 8 2.68 -4.08 7.35
C THR A 8 2.48 -5.33 6.50
N TYR A 9 2.73 -5.20 5.21
CA TYR A 9 2.61 -6.31 4.25
C TYR A 9 3.95 -6.54 3.58
N ARG A 10 4.19 -7.79 3.22
CA ARG A 10 5.32 -8.13 2.37
C ARG A 10 4.94 -7.87 0.93
N ILE A 11 5.85 -7.27 0.20
CA ILE A 11 5.65 -6.98 -1.21
C ILE A 11 6.82 -7.49 -2.02
N ASP A 12 6.59 -7.66 -3.31
CA ASP A 12 7.65 -8.01 -4.26
C ASP A 12 7.70 -6.91 -5.30
N ILE A 13 8.77 -6.15 -5.28
CA ILE A 13 8.96 -5.04 -6.21
C ILE A 13 10.45 -4.94 -6.57
N ASP A 14 10.74 -4.82 -7.86
CA ASP A 14 12.10 -4.86 -8.38
C ASP A 14 12.70 -3.49 -8.67
N CYS A 15 11.92 -2.45 -8.57
CA CYS A 15 12.33 -1.12 -9.01
C CYS A 15 12.03 -0.08 -7.94
N ALA A 16 13.04 0.67 -7.52
CA ALA A 16 12.86 1.71 -6.50
C ALA A 16 11.93 2.82 -6.99
N SER A 17 12.02 3.19 -8.27
CA SER A 17 11.11 4.19 -8.86
C SER A 17 9.67 3.71 -8.84
N CYS A 18 9.47 2.42 -9.12
CA CYS A 18 8.14 1.83 -9.07
C CYS A 18 7.60 1.82 -7.65
N ALA A 19 8.46 1.59 -6.66
CA ALA A 19 8.06 1.64 -5.25
C ALA A 19 7.50 3.02 -4.89
N THR A 20 8.17 4.08 -5.31
CA THR A 20 7.71 5.45 -5.08
C THR A 20 6.36 5.71 -5.75
N LYS A 21 6.22 5.26 -7.00
CA LYS A 21 4.97 5.43 -7.74
C LYS A 21 3.82 4.65 -7.10
N CYS A 22 4.09 3.43 -6.66
CA CYS A 22 3.10 2.61 -5.98
C CYS A 22 2.67 3.26 -4.67
N GLU A 23 3.61 3.83 -3.93
CA GLU A 23 3.31 4.55 -2.71
C GLU A 23 2.37 5.72 -2.97
N ASP A 24 2.66 6.53 -3.99
CA ASP A 24 1.81 7.65 -4.36
C ASP A 24 0.41 7.19 -4.77
N ALA A 25 0.33 6.14 -5.57
CA ALA A 25 -0.95 5.61 -6.02
C ALA A 25 -1.77 5.07 -4.84
N ALA A 26 -1.11 4.39 -3.91
CA ALA A 26 -1.77 3.85 -2.73
C ALA A 26 -2.31 4.96 -1.82
N ARG A 27 -1.59 6.06 -1.70
CA ARG A 27 -2.04 7.20 -0.90
C ARG A 27 -3.32 7.83 -1.43
N LYS A 28 -3.59 7.68 -2.71
CA LYS A 28 -4.79 8.24 -3.34
C LYS A 28 -6.02 7.37 -3.15
N VAL A 29 -5.84 6.17 -2.62
CA VAL A 29 -6.97 5.27 -2.37
C VAL A 29 -7.76 5.77 -1.17
N ASP A 30 -9.08 5.80 -1.30
CA ASP A 30 -9.96 6.22 -0.21
C ASP A 30 -9.81 5.28 1.00
N GLY A 31 -9.72 5.88 2.17
CA GLY A 31 -9.56 5.13 3.41
C GLY A 31 -8.11 4.93 3.84
N VAL A 32 -7.16 5.28 2.97
CA VAL A 32 -5.74 5.24 3.30
C VAL A 32 -5.32 6.62 3.80
N THR A 33 -4.74 6.67 5.00
CA THR A 33 -4.24 7.93 5.56
C THR A 33 -2.75 8.13 5.27
N ASP A 34 -2.00 7.05 5.20
CA ASP A 34 -0.58 7.14 4.86
C ASP A 34 -0.07 5.78 4.36
N VAL A 35 0.96 5.81 3.54
CA VAL A 35 1.61 4.63 2.99
C VAL A 35 3.11 4.86 2.96
N ASN A 36 3.86 3.85 3.36
CA ASN A 36 5.31 3.87 3.27
C ASN A 36 5.79 2.53 2.72
N ILE A 37 6.53 2.57 1.62
CA ILE A 37 7.11 1.38 1.01
C ILE A 37 8.61 1.40 1.23
N ASN A 38 9.14 0.34 1.83
CA ASN A 38 10.57 0.19 2.00
C ASN A 38 11.08 -0.82 0.98
N PHE A 39 11.76 -0.32 -0.04
CA PHE A 39 12.31 -1.15 -1.11
C PHE A 39 13.38 -2.11 -0.59
N MET A 40 14.17 -1.68 0.37
CA MET A 40 15.27 -2.49 0.91
C MET A 40 14.78 -3.74 1.64
N THR A 41 13.69 -3.61 2.39
CA THR A 41 13.12 -4.73 3.14
C THR A 41 11.95 -5.40 2.43
N GLN A 42 11.53 -4.86 1.30
CA GLN A 42 10.37 -5.34 0.53
C GLN A 42 9.13 -5.42 1.41
N LYS A 43 8.87 -4.34 2.13
CA LYS A 43 7.71 -4.23 3.01
C LYS A 43 6.95 -2.94 2.77
N MET A 44 5.64 -3.01 2.90
CA MET A 44 4.75 -1.89 2.72
C MET A 44 3.97 -1.67 4.00
N LYS A 45 4.06 -0.49 4.56
CA LYS A 45 3.32 -0.09 5.74
C LYS A 45 2.17 0.82 5.33
N VAL A 46 0.96 0.44 5.67
CA VAL A 46 -0.25 1.19 5.31
C VAL A 46 -0.99 1.60 6.57
N GLU A 47 -1.34 2.88 6.65
CA GLU A 47 -2.21 3.41 7.70
C GLU A 47 -3.61 3.62 7.14
N PHE A 48 -4.60 3.19 7.89
CA PHE A 48 -6.01 3.25 7.48
C PHE A 48 -6.77 4.22 8.38
N ALA A 49 -7.86 4.77 7.84
CA ALA A 49 -8.79 5.57 8.61
C ALA A 49 -9.53 4.71 9.64
N ASP A 50 -10.10 5.32 10.67
CA ASP A 50 -10.71 4.63 11.81
C ASP A 50 -11.75 3.58 11.42
N ASP A 51 -12.60 3.91 10.48
CA ASP A 51 -13.71 3.07 10.06
C ASP A 51 -13.50 2.43 8.70
N ALA A 52 -12.24 2.31 8.31
CA ALA A 52 -11.92 1.80 6.98
C ALA A 52 -12.09 0.28 6.89
N ASP A 53 -12.61 -0.17 5.75
CA ASP A 53 -12.68 -1.59 5.43
C ASP A 53 -11.33 -1.99 4.80
N ILE A 54 -10.48 -2.58 5.62
CA ILE A 54 -9.10 -2.90 5.23
C ILE A 54 -9.07 -3.81 4.00
N ASP A 55 -9.93 -4.82 3.95
CA ASP A 55 -9.93 -5.76 2.82
C ASP A 55 -10.24 -5.05 1.50
N THR A 56 -11.26 -4.21 1.50
CA THR A 56 -11.65 -3.45 0.30
C THR A 56 -10.54 -2.47 -0.09
N ILE A 57 -9.97 -1.77 0.90
CA ILE A 57 -8.93 -0.79 0.66
C ILE A 57 -7.69 -1.47 0.08
N MET A 58 -7.28 -2.61 0.65
CA MET A 58 -6.10 -3.31 0.16
C MET A 58 -6.29 -3.86 -1.25
N LYS A 59 -7.51 -4.26 -1.61
CA LYS A 59 -7.81 -4.63 -2.99
C LYS A 59 -7.59 -3.45 -3.93
N ASN A 60 -8.05 -2.27 -3.54
CA ASN A 60 -7.87 -1.06 -4.33
C ASN A 60 -6.41 -0.65 -4.42
N VAL A 61 -5.69 -0.73 -3.32
CA VAL A 61 -4.25 -0.44 -3.28
C VAL A 61 -3.50 -1.40 -4.23
N THR A 62 -3.80 -2.68 -4.15
CA THR A 62 -3.17 -3.68 -5.01
C THR A 62 -3.42 -3.37 -6.48
N LYS A 63 -4.67 -3.05 -6.83
CA LYS A 63 -5.01 -2.70 -8.22
C LYS A 63 -4.25 -1.46 -8.68
N ALA A 64 -4.18 -0.44 -7.86
CA ALA A 64 -3.48 0.79 -8.19
C ALA A 64 -1.99 0.54 -8.43
N CYS A 65 -1.38 -0.26 -7.57
CA CYS A 65 0.03 -0.60 -7.70
C CYS A 65 0.29 -1.47 -8.95
N LYS A 66 -0.59 -2.40 -9.25
CA LYS A 66 -0.44 -3.26 -10.43
C LYS A 66 -0.59 -2.51 -11.74
N LYS A 67 -1.29 -1.40 -11.74
CA LYS A 67 -1.38 -0.53 -12.92
C LYS A 67 -0.05 0.13 -13.24
N ILE A 68 0.76 0.38 -12.22
CA ILE A 68 2.06 1.01 -12.35
C ILE A 68 3.13 -0.04 -12.68
N GLU A 69 3.08 -1.16 -11.96
CA GLU A 69 4.02 -2.27 -12.12
C GLU A 69 3.24 -3.58 -12.11
N SER A 70 3.10 -4.18 -13.28
CA SER A 70 2.30 -5.40 -13.44
C SER A 70 2.87 -6.58 -12.67
N ASP A 71 4.17 -6.57 -12.39
CA ASP A 71 4.82 -7.62 -11.62
C ASP A 71 4.73 -7.40 -10.11
N PHE A 72 4.10 -6.32 -9.70
CA PHE A 72 3.93 -6.03 -8.28
C PHE A 72 3.06 -7.09 -7.62
N GLU A 73 3.55 -7.60 -6.50
CA GLU A 73 2.82 -8.56 -5.69
C GLU A 73 2.79 -8.10 -4.24
N ILE A 74 1.68 -8.36 -3.58
CA ILE A 74 1.51 -8.05 -2.18
C ILE A 74 0.94 -9.28 -1.47
N GLU A 75 1.53 -9.60 -0.33
CA GLU A 75 1.10 -10.72 0.48
C GLU A 75 0.06 -10.23 1.48
N LEU A 76 -1.18 -10.60 1.27
CA LEU A 76 -2.32 -10.18 2.10
C LEU A 76 -2.65 -11.16 3.21
#